data_4e23db77440f648fa2880076218ddca3
#
_entry.id   4e23db77440f648fa2880076218ddca3
#
_cell.length_a   1.000
_cell.length_b   1.000
_cell.length_c   1.000
_cell.angle_alpha   90.00
_cell.angle_beta   90.00
_cell.angle_gamma   90.00
#
_symmetry.space_group_name_H-M   'P 1'
#
loop_
_entity.id
_entity.type
_entity.pdbx_description
1 polymer ?
#
loop_
_entity_poly.entity_id
_entity_poly.type
_entity_poly.pdbx_seq_one_letter_code
_entity_poly.pdbx_strand_id
1 'polypeptide(L)'
;IIPALRAGFIVLTDRYIYSLMARGIVRGADPEWMREVYGFALKPDAIFYLRVNIDDLVTRVLQSTGFNYWESGMDLHLGEDMYESFVRYQRWLLGEFDKMVETYGFDIIDASGTVEEVCSRLRERIQRIVESNGHSQ
;
A
#
# COMPACT_ATOMS: atom_id res chain seq x y z
N ILE A 1 -18.10 -1.79 -5.04
CA ILE A 1 -17.57 -2.99 -4.35
C ILE A 1 -18.73 -3.92 -3.96
N ILE A 2 -19.61 -3.51 -3.06
CA ILE A 2 -20.67 -4.38 -2.49
C ILE A 2 -21.57 -5.05 -3.55
N PRO A 3 -22.11 -4.35 -4.57
CA PRO A 3 -22.93 -5.02 -5.58
C PRO A 3 -22.17 -6.10 -6.37
N ALA A 4 -20.90 -5.85 -6.69
CA ALA A 4 -20.07 -6.82 -7.40
C ALA A 4 -19.78 -8.07 -6.55
N LEU A 5 -19.43 -7.88 -5.28
CA LEU A 5 -19.23 -9.00 -4.34
C LEU A 5 -20.51 -9.84 -4.16
N ARG A 6 -21.67 -9.19 -4.04
CA ARG A 6 -22.97 -9.89 -3.96
C ARG A 6 -23.33 -10.65 -5.23
N ALA A 7 -22.82 -10.23 -6.36
CA ALA A 7 -22.96 -10.94 -7.64
C ALA A 7 -21.92 -12.04 -7.86
N GLY A 8 -21.06 -12.33 -6.87
CA GLY A 8 -20.04 -13.36 -6.94
C GLY A 8 -18.76 -12.97 -7.68
N PHE A 9 -18.55 -11.68 -7.94
CA PHE A 9 -17.31 -11.21 -8.58
C PHE A 9 -16.16 -11.08 -7.59
N ILE A 10 -14.94 -11.30 -8.07
CA ILE A 10 -13.71 -10.90 -7.40
C ILE A 10 -13.49 -9.41 -7.65
N VAL A 11 -13.31 -8.65 -6.59
CA VAL A 11 -13.09 -7.20 -6.66
C VAL A 11 -11.65 -6.90 -6.25
N LEU A 12 -10.90 -6.26 -7.14
CA LEU A 12 -9.57 -5.75 -6.87
C LEU A 12 -9.63 -4.24 -6.72
N THR A 13 -8.97 -3.72 -5.69
CA THR A 13 -8.84 -2.29 -5.45
C THR A 13 -7.38 -1.90 -5.38
N ASP A 14 -7.02 -0.79 -5.98
CA ASP A 14 -5.72 -0.17 -5.80
C ASP A 14 -5.73 0.68 -4.52
N ARG A 15 -4.71 0.49 -3.66
CA ARG A 15 -4.46 1.22 -2.40
C ARG A 15 -5.50 1.03 -1.30
N TYR A 16 -6.76 1.11 -1.54
CA TYR A 16 -7.86 1.02 -0.57
C TYR A 16 -7.66 1.95 0.65
N ILE A 17 -8.24 1.60 1.82
CA ILE A 17 -8.18 2.45 3.04
C ILE A 17 -6.77 2.55 3.65
N TYR A 18 -5.95 1.52 3.53
CA TYR A 18 -4.68 1.41 4.25
C TYR A 18 -3.67 2.50 3.87
N SER A 19 -3.61 2.86 2.60
CA SER A 19 -2.73 3.96 2.19
C SER A 19 -3.22 5.33 2.65
N LEU A 20 -4.53 5.51 2.80
CA LEU A 20 -5.10 6.73 3.37
C LEU A 20 -4.78 6.82 4.86
N MET A 21 -4.92 5.71 5.60
CA MET A 21 -4.55 5.62 7.01
C MET A 21 -3.07 5.92 7.22
N ALA A 22 -2.17 5.25 6.49
CA ALA A 22 -0.74 5.47 6.61
C ALA A 22 -0.36 6.93 6.34
N ARG A 23 -0.89 7.53 5.27
CA ARG A 23 -0.66 8.95 4.94
C ARG A 23 -1.21 9.91 5.98
N GLY A 24 -2.36 9.60 6.58
CA GLY A 24 -2.93 10.39 7.67
C GLY A 24 -2.07 10.33 8.92
N ILE A 25 -1.63 9.13 9.32
CA ILE A 25 -0.78 8.93 10.51
C ILE A 25 0.57 9.64 10.35
N VAL A 26 1.23 9.52 9.20
CA VAL A 26 2.49 10.24 8.92
C VAL A 26 2.32 11.76 8.99
N ARG A 27 1.12 12.27 8.68
CA ARG A 27 0.76 13.69 8.82
C ARG A 27 0.27 14.09 10.21
N GLY A 28 0.37 13.19 11.19
CA GLY A 28 0.07 13.48 12.59
C GLY A 28 -1.35 13.13 13.04
N ALA A 29 -2.12 12.43 12.22
CA ALA A 29 -3.41 11.90 12.67
C ALA A 29 -3.21 10.78 13.69
N ASP A 30 -4.07 10.73 14.70
CA ASP A 30 -4.05 9.66 15.70
C ASP A 30 -4.40 8.30 15.06
N PRO A 31 -3.59 7.25 15.28
CA PRO A 31 -3.82 5.95 14.67
C PRO A 31 -5.13 5.28 15.08
N GLU A 32 -5.61 5.49 16.32
CA GLU A 32 -6.88 4.93 16.78
C GLU A 32 -8.05 5.64 16.13
N TRP A 33 -7.99 6.96 16.09
CA TRP A 33 -8.98 7.75 15.36
C TRP A 33 -9.07 7.36 13.88
N MET A 34 -7.92 7.14 13.22
CA MET A 34 -7.90 6.67 11.83
C MET A 34 -8.56 5.30 11.68
N ARG A 35 -8.35 4.37 12.63
CA ARG A 35 -9.02 3.06 12.64
C ARG A 35 -10.53 3.19 12.80
N GLU A 36 -10.98 4.06 13.67
CA GLU A 36 -12.43 4.33 13.89
C GLU A 36 -13.06 4.95 12.64
N VAL A 37 -12.44 5.97 12.06
CA VAL A 37 -12.92 6.64 10.84
C VAL A 37 -13.10 5.67 9.66
N TYR A 38 -12.17 4.73 9.48
CA TYR A 38 -12.23 3.73 8.41
C TYR A 38 -12.89 2.40 8.82
N GLY A 39 -13.35 2.29 10.06
CA GLY A 39 -13.95 1.06 10.61
C GLY A 39 -15.22 0.58 9.91
N PHE A 40 -15.89 1.45 9.14
CA PHE A 40 -17.04 1.09 8.32
C PHE A 40 -16.68 0.36 7.02
N ALA A 41 -15.42 0.39 6.61
CA ALA A 41 -14.97 -0.19 5.35
C ALA A 41 -14.97 -1.72 5.42
N LEU A 42 -15.36 -2.36 4.33
CA LEU A 42 -15.30 -3.81 4.24
C LEU A 42 -13.87 -4.31 4.42
N LYS A 43 -13.69 -5.30 5.28
CA LYS A 43 -12.38 -5.94 5.43
C LYS A 43 -12.10 -6.78 4.18
N PRO A 44 -10.98 -6.56 3.48
CA PRO A 44 -10.60 -7.39 2.34
C PRO A 44 -10.27 -8.83 2.77
N ASP A 45 -10.52 -9.80 1.89
CA ASP A 45 -10.11 -11.20 2.10
C ASP A 45 -8.59 -11.37 2.00
N ALA A 46 -7.94 -10.53 1.22
CA ALA A 46 -6.47 -10.48 1.11
C ALA A 46 -5.99 -9.04 0.87
N ILE A 47 -4.82 -8.74 1.41
CA ILE A 47 -4.14 -7.45 1.24
C ILE A 47 -2.71 -7.74 0.80
N PHE A 48 -2.36 -7.28 -0.40
CA PHE A 48 -1.01 -7.41 -0.94
C PHE A 48 -0.25 -6.11 -0.78
N TYR A 49 0.88 -6.18 -0.10
CA TYR A 49 1.79 -5.06 0.05
C TYR A 49 3.00 -5.24 -0.87
N LEU A 50 3.02 -4.47 -1.95
CA LEU A 50 4.15 -4.42 -2.88
C LEU A 50 5.28 -3.61 -2.24
N ARG A 51 6.17 -4.29 -1.54
CA ARG A 51 7.26 -3.66 -0.79
C ARG A 51 8.45 -3.42 -1.70
N VAL A 52 8.93 -2.19 -1.72
CA VAL A 52 10.13 -1.74 -2.42
C VAL A 52 11.05 -1.04 -1.43
N ASN A 53 12.37 -1.17 -1.60
CA ASN A 53 13.30 -0.37 -0.80
C ASN A 53 13.35 1.09 -1.29
N ILE A 54 13.89 1.98 -0.46
CA ILE A 54 13.88 3.43 -0.74
C ILE A 54 14.72 3.79 -1.96
N ASP A 55 15.83 3.11 -2.18
CA ASP A 55 16.77 3.43 -3.26
C ASP A 55 16.16 3.06 -4.64
N ASP A 56 15.52 1.90 -4.72
CA ASP A 56 14.76 1.49 -5.90
C ASP A 56 13.56 2.41 -6.16
N LEU A 57 12.86 2.84 -5.10
CA LEU A 57 11.75 3.77 -5.21
C LEU A 57 12.19 5.12 -5.77
N VAL A 58 13.28 5.68 -5.24
CA VAL A 58 13.88 6.95 -5.72
C VAL A 58 14.26 6.82 -7.19
N THR A 59 14.96 5.73 -7.56
CA THR A 59 15.35 5.48 -8.92
C THR A 59 14.16 5.44 -9.88
N ARG A 60 13.09 4.73 -9.51
CA ARG A 60 11.87 4.64 -10.32
C ARG A 60 11.17 5.98 -10.48
N VAL A 61 11.08 6.76 -9.42
CA VAL A 61 10.45 8.08 -9.45
C VAL A 61 11.23 9.04 -10.36
N LEU A 62 12.56 9.02 -10.28
CA LEU A 62 13.42 9.84 -11.17
C LEU A 62 13.30 9.44 -12.65
N GLN A 63 13.11 8.13 -12.93
CA GLN A 63 12.97 7.62 -14.30
C GLN A 63 11.57 7.82 -14.89
N SER A 64 10.57 8.12 -14.05
CA SER A 64 9.18 8.30 -14.47
C SER A 64 8.77 9.77 -14.52
N THR A 65 7.99 10.21 -13.57
CA THR A 65 7.40 11.56 -13.50
C THR A 65 8.23 12.56 -12.71
N GLY A 66 9.31 12.10 -12.05
CA GLY A 66 10.04 12.90 -11.07
C GLY A 66 9.29 13.08 -9.75
N PHE A 67 9.89 13.86 -8.85
CA PHE A 67 9.28 14.15 -7.55
C PHE A 67 8.09 15.11 -7.68
N ASN A 68 7.00 14.82 -6.98
CA ASN A 68 5.91 15.78 -6.85
C ASN A 68 5.77 16.27 -5.40
N TYR A 69 5.15 17.43 -5.22
CA TYR A 69 5.05 18.12 -3.94
C TYR A 69 4.43 17.27 -2.83
N TRP A 70 3.31 16.62 -3.11
CA TRP A 70 2.54 15.87 -2.10
C TRP A 70 3.16 14.50 -1.77
N GLU A 71 3.73 13.83 -2.76
CA GLU A 71 4.42 12.54 -2.58
C GLU A 71 5.80 12.69 -1.97
N SER A 72 6.34 13.90 -2.04
CA SER A 72 7.59 14.28 -1.37
C SER A 72 7.36 14.80 0.06
N GLY A 73 6.13 14.92 0.53
CA GLY A 73 5.83 15.43 1.86
C GLY A 73 6.33 16.85 2.10
N MET A 74 6.36 17.68 1.06
CA MET A 74 6.83 19.07 1.17
C MET A 74 5.95 19.93 2.09
N ASP A 75 4.68 19.54 2.24
CA ASP A 75 3.74 20.10 3.19
C ASP A 75 4.14 19.91 4.66
N LEU A 76 5.02 18.94 4.93
CA LEU A 76 5.51 18.61 6.28
C LEU A 76 6.86 19.24 6.63
N HIS A 77 7.49 19.96 5.69
CA HIS A 77 8.80 20.61 5.87
C HIS A 77 9.89 19.67 6.41
N LEU A 78 9.98 18.44 5.84
CA LEU A 78 10.87 17.38 6.32
C LEU A 78 12.32 17.51 5.86
N GLY A 79 12.61 18.35 4.87
CA GLY A 79 13.94 18.53 4.30
C GLY A 79 14.12 19.92 3.70
N GLU A 80 15.37 20.27 3.40
CA GLU A 80 15.71 21.54 2.77
C GLU A 80 15.34 21.55 1.28
N ASP A 81 15.36 20.38 0.64
CA ASP A 81 14.98 20.20 -0.75
C ASP A 81 13.93 19.07 -0.92
N MET A 82 13.42 18.97 -2.14
CA MET A 82 12.37 18.01 -2.47
C MET A 82 12.86 16.55 -2.40
N TYR A 83 14.13 16.28 -2.69
CA TYR A 83 14.71 14.95 -2.62
C TYR A 83 14.81 14.47 -1.17
N GLU A 84 15.39 15.30 -0.29
CA GLU A 84 15.54 14.99 1.12
C GLU A 84 14.17 14.79 1.79
N SER A 85 13.23 15.69 1.50
CA SER A 85 11.86 15.58 1.98
C SER A 85 11.20 14.29 1.49
N PHE A 86 11.33 13.95 0.20
CA PHE A 86 10.82 12.70 -0.36
C PHE A 86 11.36 11.47 0.36
N VAL A 87 12.67 11.37 0.53
CA VAL A 87 13.31 10.23 1.18
C VAL A 87 12.83 10.06 2.62
N ARG A 88 12.75 11.16 3.38
CA ARG A 88 12.25 11.14 4.77
C ARG A 88 10.77 10.75 4.84
N TYR A 89 9.93 11.36 4.02
CA TYR A 89 8.50 11.08 3.97
C TYR A 89 8.22 9.62 3.61
N GLN A 90 8.89 9.11 2.57
CA GLN A 90 8.70 7.73 2.13
C GLN A 90 9.20 6.72 3.18
N ARG A 91 10.29 7.01 3.90
CA ARG A 91 10.74 6.17 5.02
C ARG A 91 9.70 6.10 6.14
N TRP A 92 9.09 7.22 6.49
CA TRP A 92 8.02 7.22 7.48
C TRP A 92 6.81 6.42 7.01
N LEU A 93 6.44 6.61 5.75
CA LEU A 93 5.32 5.89 5.15
C LEU A 93 5.56 4.37 5.11
N LEU A 94 6.75 3.93 4.71
CA LEU A 94 7.15 2.52 4.74
C LEU A 94 7.11 1.96 6.17
N GLY A 95 7.58 2.73 7.15
CA GLY A 95 7.51 2.33 8.58
C GLY A 95 6.07 2.15 9.06
N GLU A 96 5.13 2.97 8.62
CA GLU A 96 3.71 2.80 8.96
C GLU A 96 3.11 1.58 8.25
N PHE A 97 3.45 1.32 6.99
CA PHE A 97 3.03 0.10 6.31
C PHE A 97 3.59 -1.16 6.97
N ASP A 98 4.85 -1.16 7.41
CA ASP A 98 5.44 -2.30 8.12
C ASP A 98 4.70 -2.60 9.44
N LYS A 99 4.26 -1.59 10.20
CA LYS A 99 3.38 -1.79 11.36
C LYS A 99 2.01 -2.36 10.97
N MET A 100 1.46 -1.92 9.85
CA MET A 100 0.17 -2.41 9.34
C MET A 100 0.25 -3.87 8.87
N VAL A 101 1.40 -4.34 8.39
CA VAL A 101 1.63 -5.76 8.06
C VAL A 101 1.27 -6.65 9.24
N GLU A 102 1.77 -6.32 10.42
CA GLU A 102 1.51 -7.11 11.64
C GLU A 102 0.06 -6.98 12.10
N THR A 103 -0.50 -5.76 12.04
CA THR A 103 -1.85 -5.48 12.53
C THR A 103 -2.94 -6.08 11.66
N TYR A 104 -2.79 -6.03 10.33
CA TYR A 104 -3.83 -6.38 9.36
C TYR A 104 -3.50 -7.65 8.56
N GLY A 105 -2.34 -8.25 8.75
CA GLY A 105 -1.94 -9.48 8.07
C GLY A 105 -1.70 -9.30 6.58
N PHE A 106 -0.94 -8.28 6.18
CA PHE A 106 -0.61 -8.07 4.76
C PHE A 106 0.29 -9.19 4.24
N ASP A 107 0.02 -9.67 3.04
CA ASP A 107 0.92 -10.53 2.29
C ASP A 107 1.95 -9.66 1.56
N ILE A 108 3.21 -9.75 2.00
CA ILE A 108 4.30 -8.95 1.44
C ILE A 108 4.76 -9.58 0.13
N ILE A 109 4.79 -8.77 -0.93
CA ILE A 109 5.35 -9.13 -2.23
C ILE A 109 6.57 -8.25 -2.47
N ASP A 110 7.72 -8.87 -2.68
CA ASP A 110 8.92 -8.15 -3.10
C ASP A 110 8.71 -7.53 -4.48
N ALA A 111 8.73 -6.20 -4.51
CA ALA A 111 8.53 -5.39 -5.71
C ALA A 111 9.85 -4.85 -6.30
N SER A 112 11.01 -5.40 -5.93
CA SER A 112 12.34 -5.00 -6.46
C SER A 112 12.62 -5.56 -7.83
N GLY A 113 11.86 -6.25 -8.53
CA GLY A 113 12.09 -6.79 -9.87
C GLY A 113 11.47 -5.94 -10.98
N THR A 114 11.40 -6.55 -12.17
CA THR A 114 10.65 -6.00 -13.30
C THR A 114 9.15 -6.06 -13.05
N VAL A 115 8.38 -5.29 -13.81
CA VAL A 115 6.90 -5.30 -13.71
C VAL A 115 6.36 -6.71 -13.95
N GLU A 116 6.92 -7.43 -14.92
CA GLU A 116 6.53 -8.79 -15.28
C GLU A 116 6.76 -9.77 -14.12
N GLU A 117 7.91 -9.69 -13.46
CA GLU A 117 8.25 -10.54 -12.32
C GLU A 117 7.33 -10.27 -11.12
N VAL A 118 7.07 -9.00 -10.81
CA VAL A 118 6.17 -8.61 -9.72
C VAL A 118 4.74 -9.05 -10.03
N CYS A 119 4.27 -8.85 -11.26
CA CYS A 119 2.95 -9.32 -11.70
C CYS A 119 2.82 -10.84 -11.63
N SER A 120 3.87 -11.60 -11.96
CA SER A 120 3.87 -13.06 -11.83
C SER A 120 3.70 -13.50 -10.39
N ARG A 121 4.51 -12.94 -9.47
CA ARG A 121 4.40 -13.22 -8.03
C ARG A 121 3.01 -12.89 -7.48
N LEU A 122 2.45 -11.76 -7.88
CA LEU A 122 1.11 -11.33 -7.45
C LEU A 122 0.03 -12.30 -7.95
N ARG A 123 0.09 -12.71 -9.23
CA ARG A 123 -0.87 -13.68 -9.81
C ARG A 123 -0.84 -15.01 -9.08
N GLU A 124 0.34 -15.55 -8.80
CA GLU A 124 0.48 -16.80 -8.05
C GLU A 124 -0.18 -16.73 -6.66
N ARG A 125 -0.02 -15.61 -5.96
CA ARG A 125 -0.65 -15.41 -4.65
C ARG A 125 -2.17 -15.31 -4.74
N ILE A 126 -2.68 -14.53 -5.70
CA ILE A 126 -4.12 -14.40 -5.94
C ILE A 126 -4.73 -15.76 -6.31
N GLN A 127 -4.08 -16.50 -7.20
CA GLN A 127 -4.57 -17.81 -7.65
C GLN A 127 -4.71 -18.79 -6.47
N ARG A 128 -3.72 -18.87 -5.60
CA ARG A 128 -3.80 -19.73 -4.40
C ARG A 128 -5.00 -19.39 -3.52
N ILE A 129 -5.30 -18.11 -3.33
CA ILE A 129 -6.44 -17.67 -2.50
C ILE A 129 -7.76 -18.02 -3.17
N VAL A 130 -7.88 -17.81 -4.48
CA VAL A 130 -9.10 -18.15 -5.23
C VAL A 130 -9.35 -19.65 -5.21
N GLU A 131 -8.32 -20.47 -5.42
CA GLU A 131 -8.42 -21.93 -5.38
C GLU A 131 -8.78 -22.44 -3.98
N SER A 132 -8.20 -21.87 -2.91
CA SER A 132 -8.53 -22.27 -1.54
C SER A 132 -9.97 -21.95 -1.16
N ASN A 133 -10.50 -20.82 -1.61
CA ASN A 133 -11.88 -20.43 -1.34
C ASN A 133 -12.90 -21.16 -2.22
N GLY A 134 -12.50 -21.60 -3.42
CA GLY A 134 -13.35 -22.38 -4.33
C GLY A 134 -13.64 -23.82 -3.89
N HIS A 135 -12.89 -24.38 -2.94
CA HIS A 135 -13.09 -25.72 -2.39
C HIS A 135 -13.98 -25.75 -1.13
N SER A 136 -14.50 -24.60 -0.71
CA SER A 136 -15.31 -24.46 0.52
C SER A 136 -16.81 -24.28 0.24
N GLN A 137 -17.29 -24.66 -0.95
CA GLN A 137 -18.73 -24.70 -1.28
C GLN A 137 -19.23 -26.13 -1.45
#